data_3555cba52707f3c427ad787d57036c04
#
_entry.id   3555cba52707f3c427ad787d57036c04
#
_cell.length_a   1.000
_cell.length_b   1.000
_cell.length_c   1.000
_cell.angle_alpha   90.00
_cell.angle_beta   90.00
_cell.angle_gamma   90.00
#
_symmetry.space_group_name_H-M   'P 1'
#
loop_
_entity.id
_entity.type
_entity.pdbx_description
1 polymer ?
#
loop_
_entity_poly.entity_id
_entity_poly.type
_entity_poly.pdbx_seq_one_letter_code
_entity_poly.pdbx_strand_id
1 'polypeptide(L)'
;MQGAQIDMFGVGERMITARSEPVFGGVYKLAAVEDDEGNIIPKIKVSENVEKITIPHFKKVYRFYGRDTGKAIADLITLHDETVDDTQDMEIFDPMATWKKKTVYNFAARELLVPIFLSGKRVYDSPTLPEIQAYCRQQVDTLWDEVKRFDNPHKYVVDLSRKLWDIQQELLRSSQR
;
A
#
# COMPACT_ATOMS: atom_id res chain seq x y z
N MET A 1 -9.40 -20.69 2.63
CA MET A 1 -10.49 -21.60 2.16
C MET A 1 -10.97 -22.40 3.35
N GLN A 2 -12.29 -22.51 3.54
CA GLN A 2 -12.85 -23.20 4.72
C GLN A 2 -12.92 -24.75 4.55
N GLY A 3 -12.16 -25.31 3.61
CA GLY A 3 -12.09 -26.76 3.38
C GLY A 3 -13.32 -27.41 2.74
N ALA A 4 -14.26 -26.61 2.23
CA ALA A 4 -15.42 -27.14 1.53
C ALA A 4 -15.00 -27.80 0.20
N GLN A 5 -15.39 -29.06 0.02
CA GLN A 5 -15.14 -29.81 -1.22
C GLN A 5 -16.31 -29.59 -2.17
N ILE A 6 -16.21 -28.54 -2.98
CA ILE A 6 -17.23 -28.15 -3.94
C ILE A 6 -16.58 -28.04 -5.31
N ASP A 7 -17.10 -28.79 -6.28
CA ASP A 7 -16.56 -28.85 -7.64
C ASP A 7 -17.21 -27.82 -8.59
N MET A 8 -18.44 -27.39 -8.28
CA MET A 8 -19.22 -26.51 -9.16
C MET A 8 -20.20 -25.65 -8.36
N PHE A 9 -20.36 -24.40 -8.81
CA PHE A 9 -21.35 -23.47 -8.25
C PHE A 9 -22.35 -23.02 -9.31
N GLY A 10 -23.62 -23.00 -8.96
CA GLY A 10 -24.64 -22.23 -9.70
C GLY A 10 -24.56 -20.77 -9.29
N VAL A 11 -24.20 -19.87 -10.23
CA VAL A 11 -24.01 -18.45 -9.96
C VAL A 11 -25.26 -17.66 -10.38
N GLY A 12 -25.88 -16.96 -9.42
CA GLY A 12 -27.03 -16.11 -9.65
C GLY A 12 -26.69 -14.65 -9.93
N GLU A 13 -27.70 -13.85 -10.26
CA GLU A 13 -27.62 -12.43 -10.63
C GLU A 13 -26.79 -11.59 -9.66
N ARG A 14 -26.90 -11.78 -8.36
CA ARG A 14 -26.19 -10.97 -7.36
C ARG A 14 -24.67 -11.07 -7.47
N MET A 15 -24.14 -12.23 -7.84
CA MET A 15 -22.68 -12.41 -8.05
C MET A 15 -22.25 -11.86 -9.41
N ILE A 16 -23.07 -12.06 -10.45
CA ILE A 16 -22.74 -11.56 -11.79
C ILE A 16 -22.73 -10.04 -11.85
N THR A 17 -23.67 -9.39 -11.16
CA THR A 17 -23.83 -7.94 -11.13
C THR A 17 -23.04 -7.27 -10.01
N ALA A 18 -22.39 -8.04 -9.10
CA ALA A 18 -21.75 -7.55 -7.89
C ALA A 18 -22.65 -6.58 -7.11
N ARG A 19 -23.92 -6.94 -6.90
CA ARG A 19 -25.00 -6.05 -6.42
C ARG A 19 -24.68 -5.24 -5.16
N SER A 20 -23.84 -5.75 -4.27
CA SER A 20 -23.43 -5.03 -3.05
C SER A 20 -22.38 -3.94 -3.36
N GLU A 21 -21.49 -4.19 -4.31
CA GLU A 21 -20.39 -3.30 -4.68
C GLU A 21 -20.19 -3.32 -6.22
N PRO A 22 -21.15 -2.76 -7.00
CA PRO A 22 -21.14 -2.89 -8.44
C PRO A 22 -20.10 -2.00 -9.14
N VAL A 23 -19.47 -1.09 -8.41
CA VAL A 23 -18.54 -0.09 -8.95
C VAL A 23 -17.31 0.02 -8.06
N PHE A 24 -16.12 0.01 -8.67
CA PHE A 24 -14.90 0.42 -7.99
C PHE A 24 -14.79 1.95 -8.02
N GLY A 25 -15.02 2.60 -6.88
CA GLY A 25 -14.90 4.05 -6.76
C GLY A 25 -13.44 4.50 -6.85
N GLY A 26 -13.09 5.21 -7.93
CA GLY A 26 -11.79 5.86 -8.05
C GLY A 26 -11.79 7.24 -7.39
N VAL A 27 -10.73 7.58 -6.66
CA VAL A 27 -10.53 8.92 -6.05
C VAL A 27 -9.17 9.44 -6.43
N TYR A 28 -9.11 10.70 -6.86
CA TYR A 28 -7.88 11.41 -7.16
C TYR A 28 -7.67 12.54 -6.14
N LYS A 29 -6.46 12.63 -5.60
CA LYS A 29 -6.08 13.69 -4.65
C LYS A 29 -4.71 14.24 -5.00
N LEU A 30 -4.60 15.58 -5.02
CA LEU A 30 -3.32 16.26 -5.14
C LEU A 30 -2.52 16.03 -3.84
N ALA A 31 -1.33 15.42 -3.96
CA ALA A 31 -0.47 15.11 -2.82
C ALA A 31 0.82 15.97 -2.79
N ALA A 32 1.24 16.51 -3.93
CA ALA A 32 2.37 17.40 -4.04
C ALA A 32 2.30 18.20 -5.35
N VAL A 33 3.05 19.30 -5.42
CA VAL A 33 3.38 20.02 -6.64
C VAL A 33 4.90 20.22 -6.66
N GLU A 34 5.47 20.36 -7.84
CA GLU A 34 6.86 20.77 -8.04
C GLU A 34 6.89 22.25 -8.37
N ASP A 35 7.81 23.00 -7.75
CA ASP A 35 8.02 24.42 -8.09
C ASP A 35 9.00 24.58 -9.25
N ASP A 36 9.23 25.82 -9.69
CA ASP A 36 10.12 26.15 -10.81
C ASP A 36 11.59 25.80 -10.52
N GLU A 37 11.95 25.58 -9.26
CA GLU A 37 13.29 25.21 -8.78
C GLU A 37 13.45 23.68 -8.65
N GLY A 38 12.39 22.90 -8.89
CA GLY A 38 12.37 21.44 -8.77
C GLY A 38 12.11 20.93 -7.33
N ASN A 39 11.71 21.80 -6.40
CA ASN A 39 11.40 21.38 -5.04
C ASN A 39 9.99 20.77 -4.98
N ILE A 40 9.85 19.66 -4.27
CA ILE A 40 8.56 19.03 -4.05
C ILE A 40 7.84 19.69 -2.88
N ILE A 41 6.76 20.39 -3.15
CA ILE A 41 5.92 21.06 -2.17
C ILE A 41 4.75 20.13 -1.82
N PRO A 42 4.69 19.58 -0.59
CA PRO A 42 3.62 18.67 -0.20
C PRO A 42 2.28 19.39 -0.12
N LYS A 43 1.21 18.69 -0.50
CA LYS A 43 -0.18 19.15 -0.40
C LYS A 43 -1.00 18.13 0.37
N ILE A 44 -1.94 18.63 1.18
CA ILE A 44 -2.83 17.81 1.98
C ILE A 44 -4.28 18.25 1.80
N LYS A 45 -5.19 17.28 1.71
CA LYS A 45 -6.62 17.50 1.87
C LYS A 45 -7.04 16.88 3.20
N VAL A 46 -7.45 17.73 4.13
CA VAL A 46 -7.97 17.31 5.44
C VAL A 46 -9.42 16.85 5.28
N SER A 47 -9.82 15.87 6.05
CA SER A 47 -11.18 15.31 6.10
C SER A 47 -11.53 14.97 7.55
N GLU A 48 -12.81 15.06 7.91
CA GLU A 48 -13.32 14.59 9.20
C GLU A 48 -13.08 13.08 9.40
N ASN A 49 -13.18 12.31 8.32
CA ASN A 49 -12.78 10.91 8.34
C ASN A 49 -11.24 10.80 8.16
N VAL A 50 -10.56 10.36 9.20
CA VAL A 50 -9.11 10.21 9.26
C VAL A 50 -8.57 9.33 8.13
N GLU A 51 -9.27 8.25 7.77
CA GLU A 51 -8.90 7.35 6.67
C GLU A 51 -8.91 8.04 5.29
N LYS A 52 -9.62 9.16 5.16
CA LYS A 52 -9.70 9.97 3.93
C LYS A 52 -8.68 11.10 3.87
N ILE A 53 -7.90 11.31 4.92
CA ILE A 53 -6.84 12.32 4.93
C ILE A 53 -5.76 11.90 3.93
N THR A 54 -5.32 12.85 3.09
CA THR A 54 -4.25 12.60 2.13
C THR A 54 -2.94 12.31 2.85
N ILE A 55 -2.22 11.27 2.43
CA ILE A 55 -0.80 11.13 2.74
C ILE A 55 -0.06 12.03 1.74
N PRO A 56 0.56 13.14 2.20
CA PRO A 56 1.14 14.15 1.32
C PRO A 56 2.44 13.69 0.68
N HIS A 57 3.02 14.55 -0.18
CA HIS A 57 4.32 14.40 -0.81
C HIS A 57 4.38 13.41 -1.98
N PHE A 58 5.53 13.38 -2.67
CA PHE A 58 5.88 12.39 -3.67
C PHE A 58 6.51 11.18 -2.98
N LYS A 59 5.99 9.96 -3.24
CA LYS A 59 6.20 8.79 -2.38
C LYS A 59 6.64 7.56 -3.14
N LYS A 60 7.26 6.63 -2.39
CA LYS A 60 7.49 5.24 -2.76
C LYS A 60 6.75 4.30 -1.80
N VAL A 61 6.60 3.06 -2.20
CA VAL A 61 6.05 2.00 -1.34
C VAL A 61 6.99 0.81 -1.40
N TYR A 62 7.44 0.36 -0.25
CA TYR A 62 8.23 -0.85 -0.08
C TYR A 62 7.40 -1.93 0.59
N ARG A 63 7.51 -3.17 0.11
CA ARG A 63 7.00 -4.36 0.80
C ARG A 63 8.15 -5.15 1.38
N PHE A 64 8.05 -5.49 2.64
CA PHE A 64 9.02 -6.29 3.36
C PHE A 64 8.61 -7.76 3.35
N TYR A 65 9.53 -8.62 2.95
CA TYR A 65 9.36 -10.06 2.94
C TYR A 65 10.37 -10.69 3.90
N GLY A 66 9.94 -11.63 4.73
CA GLY A 66 10.87 -12.43 5.53
C GLY A 66 11.77 -13.27 4.62
N ARG A 67 13.10 -13.18 4.79
CA ARG A 67 14.06 -13.90 3.95
C ARG A 67 13.96 -15.42 4.12
N ASP A 68 13.56 -15.88 5.29
CA ASP A 68 13.37 -17.27 5.66
C ASP A 68 12.01 -17.84 5.23
N THR A 69 10.98 -17.03 5.20
CA THR A 69 9.61 -17.48 4.94
C THR A 69 9.07 -17.09 3.55
N GLY A 70 9.64 -16.06 2.92
CA GLY A 70 9.10 -15.44 1.72
C GLY A 70 7.74 -14.75 1.93
N LYS A 71 7.27 -14.65 3.19
CA LYS A 71 5.98 -14.05 3.53
C LYS A 71 6.10 -12.54 3.67
N ALA A 72 5.07 -11.83 3.21
CA ALA A 72 4.96 -10.39 3.39
C ALA A 72 4.74 -10.06 4.88
N ILE A 73 5.54 -9.12 5.39
CA ILE A 73 5.54 -8.71 6.80
C ILE A 73 4.77 -7.42 6.98
N ALA A 74 5.07 -6.41 6.16
CA ALA A 74 4.49 -5.08 6.20
C ALA A 74 4.79 -4.33 4.89
N ASP A 75 4.03 -3.27 4.63
CA ASP A 75 4.36 -2.26 3.63
C ASP A 75 4.79 -0.98 4.35
N LEU A 76 5.80 -0.30 3.80
CA LEU A 76 6.27 0.99 4.27
C LEU A 76 6.14 2.03 3.15
N ILE A 77 5.41 3.11 3.43
CA ILE A 77 5.31 4.27 2.54
C ILE A 77 6.37 5.28 2.95
N THR A 78 7.24 5.68 2.02
CA THR A 78 8.36 6.60 2.25
C THR A 78 8.26 7.81 1.33
N LEU A 79 9.09 8.83 1.58
CA LEU A 79 9.37 9.85 0.57
C LEU A 79 10.09 9.20 -0.63
N HIS A 80 9.97 9.83 -1.81
CA HIS A 80 10.55 9.31 -3.05
C HIS A 80 12.08 9.22 -3.03
N ASP A 81 12.74 10.06 -2.22
CA ASP A 81 14.19 10.13 -2.05
C ASP A 81 14.73 9.26 -0.91
N GLU A 82 13.84 8.67 -0.09
CA GLU A 82 14.26 7.70 0.93
C GLU A 82 14.54 6.34 0.30
N THR A 83 15.55 5.66 0.83
CA THR A 83 15.89 4.28 0.50
C THR A 83 15.81 3.42 1.75
N VAL A 84 15.39 2.17 1.58
CA VAL A 84 15.37 1.18 2.65
C VAL A 84 16.63 0.33 2.56
N ASP A 85 17.42 0.31 3.63
CA ASP A 85 18.55 -0.61 3.77
C ASP A 85 18.05 -1.89 4.47
N ASP A 86 17.84 -2.93 3.69
CA ASP A 86 17.34 -4.22 4.19
C ASP A 86 18.45 -5.14 4.73
N THR A 87 19.66 -4.62 4.87
CA THR A 87 20.78 -5.28 5.58
C THR A 87 20.77 -4.95 7.08
N GLN A 88 19.98 -3.95 7.50
CA GLN A 88 19.84 -3.51 8.88
C GLN A 88 18.43 -3.77 9.39
N ASP A 89 18.30 -3.94 10.70
CA ASP A 89 17.01 -4.01 11.35
C ASP A 89 16.27 -2.69 11.21
N MET A 90 14.95 -2.74 10.96
CA MET A 90 14.15 -1.54 10.75
C MET A 90 13.01 -1.46 11.74
N GLU A 91 12.92 -0.35 12.48
CA GLU A 91 11.75 -0.03 13.29
C GLU A 91 10.66 0.60 12.42
N ILE A 92 9.48 0.00 12.42
CA ILE A 92 8.24 0.54 11.85
C ILE A 92 7.25 0.84 12.97
N PHE A 93 6.27 1.73 12.72
CA PHE A 93 5.30 2.11 13.73
C PHE A 93 3.95 2.41 13.09
N ASP A 94 2.87 2.11 13.81
CA ASP A 94 1.51 2.46 13.40
C ASP A 94 1.34 3.99 13.36
N PRO A 95 1.10 4.63 12.20
CA PRO A 95 0.97 6.08 12.10
C PRO A 95 -0.21 6.66 12.89
N MET A 96 -1.20 5.83 13.24
CA MET A 96 -2.36 6.22 14.05
C MET A 96 -2.15 5.98 15.55
N ALA A 97 -1.17 5.14 15.89
CA ALA A 97 -0.86 4.76 17.27
C ALA A 97 0.66 4.62 17.46
N THR A 98 1.37 5.74 17.43
CA THR A 98 2.84 5.82 17.30
C THR A 98 3.62 5.11 18.41
N TRP A 99 2.96 4.74 19.53
CA TRP A 99 3.53 3.89 20.57
C TRP A 99 3.58 2.41 20.19
N LYS A 100 2.79 1.98 19.19
CA LYS A 100 2.85 0.63 18.64
C LYS A 100 3.98 0.57 17.64
N LYS A 101 5.08 -0.04 18.05
CA LYS A 101 6.28 -0.18 17.25
C LYS A 101 6.61 -1.65 17.06
N LYS A 102 7.24 -1.95 15.95
CA LYS A 102 7.75 -3.27 15.61
C LYS A 102 9.13 -3.13 14.97
N THR A 103 10.08 -3.91 15.43
CA THR A 103 11.35 -4.08 14.70
C THR A 103 11.24 -5.25 13.74
N VAL A 104 11.55 -5.00 12.48
CA VAL A 104 11.58 -6.01 11.42
C VAL A 104 13.03 -6.45 11.23
N TYR A 105 13.24 -7.76 11.34
CA TYR A 105 14.54 -8.41 11.23
C TYR A 105 14.57 -9.31 10.01
N ASN A 106 15.76 -9.58 9.47
CA ASN A 106 16.01 -10.56 8.41
C ASN A 106 14.97 -10.51 7.28
N PHE A 107 14.79 -9.33 6.71
CA PHE A 107 13.82 -9.08 5.64
C PHE A 107 14.51 -8.69 4.32
N ALA A 108 13.77 -8.80 3.23
CA ALA A 108 14.08 -8.21 1.93
C ALA A 108 13.05 -7.13 1.62
N ALA A 109 13.50 -5.94 1.24
CA ALA A 109 12.63 -4.85 0.82
C ALA A 109 12.49 -4.83 -0.70
N ARG A 110 11.25 -4.77 -1.20
CA ARG A 110 10.94 -4.60 -2.63
C ARG A 110 10.14 -3.32 -2.84
N GLU A 111 10.65 -2.43 -3.69
CA GLU A 111 9.86 -1.29 -4.16
C GLU A 111 8.71 -1.79 -5.06
N LEU A 112 7.49 -1.33 -4.79
CA LEU A 112 6.29 -1.80 -5.47
C LEU A 112 5.91 -0.95 -6.68
N LEU A 113 6.33 0.31 -6.73
CA LEU A 113 5.99 1.21 -7.82
C LEU A 113 6.87 0.92 -9.02
N VAL A 114 6.24 0.82 -10.19
CA VAL A 114 6.94 0.67 -11.47
C VAL A 114 6.57 1.84 -12.39
N PRO A 115 7.50 2.36 -13.20
CA PRO A 115 7.20 3.44 -14.11
C PRO A 115 6.30 2.95 -15.24
N ILE A 116 5.19 3.63 -15.47
CA ILE A 116 4.26 3.37 -16.58
C ILE A 116 4.53 4.35 -17.73
N PHE A 117 4.76 5.62 -17.39
CA PHE A 117 5.13 6.66 -18.33
C PHE A 117 6.38 7.39 -17.85
N LEU A 118 7.33 7.65 -18.77
CA LEU A 118 8.50 8.51 -18.55
C LEU A 118 8.56 9.52 -19.69
N SER A 119 8.65 10.80 -19.34
CA SER A 119 8.72 11.91 -20.32
C SER A 119 7.65 11.82 -21.41
N GLY A 120 6.38 11.52 -20.99
CA GLY A 120 5.23 11.41 -21.88
C GLY A 120 5.17 10.12 -22.72
N LYS A 121 6.15 9.22 -22.62
CA LYS A 121 6.15 7.95 -23.33
C LYS A 121 5.81 6.79 -22.40
N ARG A 122 4.92 5.90 -22.86
CA ARG A 122 4.63 4.64 -22.15
C ARG A 122 5.87 3.75 -22.22
N VAL A 123 6.35 3.34 -21.03
CA VAL A 123 7.52 2.46 -20.84
C VAL A 123 7.15 1.11 -20.25
N TYR A 124 5.88 0.89 -19.98
CA TYR A 124 5.35 -0.35 -19.39
C TYR A 124 4.55 -1.13 -20.43
N ASP A 125 4.92 -2.39 -20.64
CA ASP A 125 4.15 -3.31 -21.43
C ASP A 125 3.08 -3.97 -20.56
N SER A 126 1.80 -3.81 -20.98
CA SER A 126 0.69 -4.38 -20.22
C SER A 126 0.71 -5.90 -20.29
N PRO A 127 0.72 -6.59 -19.13
CA PRO A 127 0.69 -8.05 -19.14
C PRO A 127 -0.65 -8.58 -19.67
N THR A 128 -0.64 -9.81 -20.13
CA THR A 128 -1.85 -10.53 -20.53
C THR A 128 -2.70 -10.91 -19.31
N LEU A 129 -3.98 -11.20 -19.51
CA LEU A 129 -4.86 -11.61 -18.41
C LEU A 129 -4.38 -12.85 -17.64
N PRO A 130 -3.86 -13.91 -18.28
CA PRO A 130 -3.26 -15.04 -17.55
C PRO A 130 -2.06 -14.65 -16.67
N GLU A 131 -1.20 -13.74 -17.15
CA GLU A 131 -0.07 -13.23 -16.37
C GLU A 131 -0.52 -12.42 -15.16
N ILE A 132 -1.56 -11.57 -15.33
CA ILE A 132 -2.18 -10.82 -14.22
C ILE A 132 -2.75 -11.77 -13.17
N GLN A 133 -3.45 -12.83 -13.60
CA GLN A 133 -3.98 -13.84 -12.68
C GLN A 133 -2.89 -14.60 -11.94
N ALA A 134 -1.83 -15.00 -12.64
CA ALA A 134 -0.69 -15.68 -12.04
C ALA A 134 0.01 -14.78 -11.02
N TYR A 135 0.27 -13.53 -11.36
CA TYR A 135 0.84 -12.54 -10.45
C TYR A 135 -0.03 -12.33 -9.21
N CYS A 136 -1.35 -12.17 -9.39
CA CYS A 136 -2.28 -12.01 -8.27
C CYS A 136 -2.21 -13.20 -7.30
N ARG A 137 -2.26 -14.44 -7.81
CA ARG A 137 -2.13 -15.65 -6.99
C ARG A 137 -0.80 -15.68 -6.24
N GLN A 138 0.30 -15.42 -6.94
CA GLN A 138 1.63 -15.37 -6.34
C GLN A 138 1.70 -14.33 -5.20
N GLN A 139 1.13 -13.13 -5.38
CA GLN A 139 1.15 -12.10 -4.35
C GLN A 139 0.26 -12.48 -3.15
N VAL A 140 -0.92 -13.06 -3.39
CA VAL A 140 -1.80 -13.55 -2.33
C VAL A 140 -1.13 -14.67 -1.53
N ASP A 141 -0.36 -15.55 -2.16
CA ASP A 141 0.35 -16.63 -1.49
C ASP A 141 1.48 -16.14 -0.58
N THR A 142 1.98 -14.91 -0.79
CA THR A 142 2.93 -14.29 0.14
C THR A 142 2.29 -13.81 1.44
N LEU A 143 0.99 -13.62 1.49
CA LEU A 143 0.30 -13.19 2.71
C LEU A 143 0.15 -14.35 3.71
N TRP A 144 0.16 -14.05 5.00
CA TRP A 144 -0.14 -14.97 6.06
C TRP A 144 -1.61 -15.38 6.04
N ASP A 145 -1.92 -16.60 6.47
CA ASP A 145 -3.29 -17.13 6.43
C ASP A 145 -4.24 -16.33 7.32
N GLU A 146 -3.74 -15.76 8.41
CA GLU A 146 -4.50 -14.88 9.31
C GLU A 146 -5.00 -13.61 8.62
N VAL A 147 -4.28 -13.11 7.62
CA VAL A 147 -4.68 -11.94 6.82
C VAL A 147 -5.71 -12.33 5.76
N LYS A 148 -5.62 -13.57 5.23
CA LYS A 148 -6.45 -14.07 4.13
C LYS A 148 -7.79 -14.68 4.57
N ARG A 149 -7.96 -14.98 5.85
CA ARG A 149 -9.17 -15.64 6.34
C ARG A 149 -10.39 -14.75 6.20
N PHE A 150 -11.55 -15.36 6.00
CA PHE A 150 -12.83 -14.68 5.82
C PHE A 150 -13.35 -14.06 7.13
N ASP A 151 -13.23 -14.80 8.23
CA ASP A 151 -13.75 -14.38 9.53
C ASP A 151 -12.64 -13.73 10.35
N ASN A 152 -12.87 -12.49 10.78
CA ASN A 152 -11.96 -11.70 11.60
C ASN A 152 -10.51 -11.72 11.07
N PRO A 153 -10.25 -11.30 9.82
CA PRO A 153 -8.89 -11.26 9.28
C PRO A 153 -8.00 -10.33 10.10
N HIS A 154 -6.74 -10.70 10.26
CA HIS A 154 -5.76 -9.78 10.81
C HIS A 154 -5.55 -8.62 9.85
N LYS A 155 -5.42 -7.41 10.40
CA LYS A 155 -5.09 -6.22 9.61
C LYS A 155 -3.64 -6.34 9.12
N TYR A 156 -3.43 -6.22 7.81
CA TYR A 156 -2.11 -6.12 7.25
C TYR A 156 -1.48 -4.77 7.61
N VAL A 157 -0.20 -4.77 7.97
CA VAL A 157 0.51 -3.58 8.42
C VAL A 157 0.90 -2.73 7.22
N VAL A 158 0.49 -1.46 7.23
CA VAL A 158 0.93 -0.43 6.26
C VAL A 158 1.31 0.81 7.06
N ASP A 159 2.60 1.08 7.14
CA ASP A 159 3.15 2.13 7.98
C ASP A 159 3.79 3.25 7.13
N LEU A 160 4.10 4.37 7.76
CA LEU A 160 4.80 5.51 7.15
C LEU A 160 6.24 5.59 7.65
N SER A 161 7.15 6.08 6.80
CA SER A 161 8.46 6.50 7.30
C SER A 161 8.31 7.66 8.29
N ARG A 162 9.26 7.78 9.21
CA ARG A 162 9.22 8.87 10.21
C ARG A 162 9.18 10.24 9.54
N LYS A 163 9.99 10.46 8.53
CA LYS A 163 10.03 11.74 7.80
C LYS A 163 8.68 12.07 7.15
N LEU A 164 8.07 11.10 6.48
CA LEU A 164 6.76 11.29 5.83
C LEU A 164 5.67 11.56 6.86
N TRP A 165 5.68 10.84 7.99
CA TRP A 165 4.73 11.07 9.07
C TRP A 165 4.90 12.47 9.69
N ASP A 166 6.13 12.92 9.95
CA ASP A 166 6.40 14.24 10.51
C ASP A 166 5.88 15.37 9.59
N ILE A 167 6.11 15.26 8.26
CA ILE A 167 5.56 16.20 7.26
C ILE A 167 4.03 16.21 7.32
N GLN A 168 3.39 15.05 7.37
CA GLN A 168 1.93 14.97 7.46
C GLN A 168 1.41 15.66 8.72
N GLN A 169 2.04 15.43 9.87
CA GLN A 169 1.63 16.05 11.14
C GLN A 169 1.81 17.57 11.12
N GLU A 170 2.88 18.07 10.54
CA GLU A 170 3.12 19.50 10.38
C GLU A 170 2.04 20.17 9.53
N LEU A 171 1.70 19.56 8.37
CA LEU A 171 0.65 20.06 7.50
C LEU A 171 -0.73 20.02 8.18
N LEU A 172 -1.02 18.99 8.95
CA LEU A 172 -2.28 18.92 9.71
C LEU A 172 -2.38 20.01 10.75
N ARG A 173 -1.29 20.32 11.48
CA ARG A 173 -1.25 21.41 12.46
C ARG A 173 -1.42 22.78 11.79
N SER A 174 -0.77 22.99 10.64
CA SER A 174 -0.86 24.27 9.92
C SER A 174 -2.24 24.52 9.28
N SER A 175 -2.96 23.46 8.93
CA SER A 175 -4.32 23.56 8.33
C SER A 175 -5.43 23.83 9.35
N GLN A 176 -5.14 23.76 10.65
CA GLN A 176 -6.08 24.07 11.74
C GLN A 176 -6.08 25.55 12.14
N ARG A 177 -5.24 26.36 11.54
CA ARG A 177 -5.16 27.82 11.73
C ARG A 177 -5.91 28.53 10.61
#